data_d916ab0606cfdb0c404ae97a97dc2868
#
_entry.id   d916ab0606cfdb0c404ae97a97dc2868
#
_cell.length_a   1.000
_cell.length_b   1.000
_cell.length_c   1.000
_cell.angle_alpha   90.00
_cell.angle_beta   90.00
_cell.angle_gamma   90.00
#
_symmetry.space_group_name_H-M   'P 1'
#
loop_
_entity.id
_entity.type
_entity.pdbx_description
1 polymer ?
#
loop_
_entity_poly.entity_id
_entity_poly.type
_entity_poly.pdbx_seq_one_letter_code
_entity_poly.pdbx_strand_id
1 'polypeptide(L)'
;MVDHTPAPGAKQGRRGVVEAAEMFRAAFPDLKITIESLVADEERVSVTGKMTGTNRGTLMGAPPTGKTASCAYMDMYAIANGQIAEVWHVEDLAGMMRQLGLLPS
;
A
#
# COMPACT_ATOMS: atom_id res chain seq x y z
N MET A 1 -6.41 4.75 15.75
CA MET A 1 -6.50 5.10 14.31
C MET A 1 -7.61 4.29 13.65
N VAL A 2 -8.42 4.93 12.85
CA VAL A 2 -9.47 4.27 12.07
C VAL A 2 -9.03 4.22 10.60
N ASP A 3 -9.06 3.02 10.02
CA ASP A 3 -8.83 2.82 8.59
C ASP A 3 -10.19 2.71 7.89
N HIS A 4 -10.52 3.69 7.05
CA HIS A 4 -11.79 3.74 6.34
C HIS A 4 -11.84 2.85 5.09
N THR A 5 -10.69 2.39 4.63
CA THR A 5 -10.57 1.60 3.39
C THR A 5 -9.68 0.38 3.60
N PRO A 6 -9.95 -0.45 4.62
CA PRO A 6 -9.11 -1.61 4.88
C PRO A 6 -9.22 -2.63 3.73
N ALA A 7 -8.13 -3.35 3.50
CA ALA A 7 -8.16 -4.47 2.55
C ALA A 7 -9.15 -5.54 3.02
N PRO A 8 -9.77 -6.29 2.11
CA PRO A 8 -10.68 -7.39 2.49
C PRO A 8 -10.00 -8.35 3.47
N GLY A 9 -10.65 -8.59 4.61
CA GLY A 9 -10.13 -9.49 5.64
C GLY A 9 -9.06 -8.88 6.55
N ALA A 10 -8.63 -7.65 6.30
CA ALA A 10 -7.63 -6.99 7.15
C ALA A 10 -8.22 -6.61 8.51
N LYS A 11 -7.36 -6.61 9.53
CA LYS A 11 -7.73 -6.10 10.85
C LYS A 11 -7.88 -4.59 10.79
N GLN A 12 -8.74 -4.04 11.64
CA GLN A 12 -8.96 -2.61 11.70
C GLN A 12 -7.77 -1.88 12.32
N GLY A 13 -7.56 -0.64 11.88
CA GLY A 13 -6.64 0.30 12.49
C GLY A 13 -5.17 0.00 12.21
N ARG A 14 -4.33 0.44 13.13
CA ARG A 14 -2.86 0.36 12.99
C ARG A 14 -2.37 -1.07 12.72
N ARG A 15 -2.95 -2.05 13.37
CA ARG A 15 -2.53 -3.45 13.22
C ARG A 15 -2.70 -3.95 11.80
N GLY A 16 -3.82 -3.64 11.17
CA GLY A 16 -4.07 -4.00 9.78
C GLY A 16 -3.08 -3.34 8.82
N VAL A 17 -2.76 -2.08 9.06
CA VAL A 17 -1.79 -1.34 8.25
C VAL A 17 -0.39 -1.94 8.37
N VAL A 18 0.03 -2.27 9.59
CA VAL A 18 1.34 -2.90 9.83
C VAL A 18 1.42 -4.28 9.17
N GLU A 19 0.39 -5.10 9.32
CA GLU A 19 0.36 -6.44 8.72
C GLU A 19 0.39 -6.36 7.18
N ALA A 20 -0.31 -5.40 6.57
CA ALA A 20 -0.26 -5.18 5.13
C ALA A 20 1.14 -4.77 4.67
N ALA A 21 1.81 -3.90 5.40
CA ALA A 21 3.18 -3.49 5.10
C ALA A 21 4.15 -4.67 5.18
N GLU A 22 4.00 -5.52 6.20
CA GLU A 22 4.83 -6.72 6.35
C GLU A 22 4.61 -7.69 5.19
N MET A 23 3.36 -7.88 4.77
CA MET A 23 3.02 -8.74 3.62
C MET A 23 3.68 -8.23 2.34
N PHE A 24 3.60 -6.94 2.06
CA PHE A 24 4.23 -6.36 0.88
C PHE A 24 5.75 -6.45 0.92
N ARG A 25 6.37 -6.25 2.06
CA ARG A 25 7.83 -6.38 2.21
C ARG A 25 8.29 -7.81 2.05
N ALA A 26 7.50 -8.78 2.50
CA ALA A 26 7.81 -10.20 2.27
C ALA A 26 7.70 -10.58 0.80
N ALA A 27 6.68 -10.06 0.10
CA ALA A 27 6.49 -10.32 -1.34
C ALA A 27 7.52 -9.58 -2.21
N PHE A 28 7.93 -8.39 -1.78
CA PHE A 28 8.89 -7.53 -2.48
C PHE A 28 10.01 -7.11 -1.52
N PRO A 29 11.04 -7.95 -1.34
CA PRO A 29 12.11 -7.64 -0.37
C PRO A 29 12.88 -6.36 -0.68
N ASP A 30 12.91 -5.95 -1.95
CA ASP A 30 13.52 -4.70 -2.41
C ASP A 30 12.52 -3.54 -2.54
N LEU A 31 11.40 -3.61 -1.82
CA LEU A 31 10.33 -2.61 -1.89
C LEU A 31 10.86 -1.20 -1.67
N LYS A 32 10.55 -0.32 -2.63
CA LYS A 32 10.87 1.10 -2.57
C LYS A 32 9.56 1.89 -2.67
N ILE A 33 9.38 2.82 -1.76
CA ILE A 33 8.22 3.72 -1.75
C ILE A 33 8.70 5.11 -2.14
N THR A 34 8.09 5.67 -3.19
CA THR A 34 8.39 7.02 -3.67
C THR A 34 7.17 7.91 -3.48
N ILE A 35 7.36 9.06 -2.85
CA ILE A 35 6.32 10.07 -2.72
C ILE A 35 6.45 11.02 -3.90
N GLU A 36 5.39 11.14 -4.71
CA GLU A 36 5.37 12.02 -5.87
C GLU A 36 4.72 13.37 -5.58
N SER A 37 3.73 13.39 -4.68
CA SER A 37 3.02 14.61 -4.32
C SER A 37 2.58 14.52 -2.85
N LEU A 38 2.70 15.62 -2.13
CA LEU A 38 2.22 15.75 -0.77
C LEU A 38 1.57 17.11 -0.60
N VAL A 39 0.32 17.10 -0.13
CA VAL A 39 -0.43 18.31 0.18
C VAL A 39 -0.94 18.21 1.61
N ALA A 40 -0.73 19.23 2.39
CA ALA A 40 -1.10 19.21 3.79
C ALA A 40 -1.71 20.55 4.24
N ASP A 41 -2.68 20.47 5.13
CA ASP A 41 -3.14 21.59 5.94
C ASP A 41 -2.97 21.22 7.43
N GLU A 42 -3.61 21.96 8.33
CA GLU A 42 -3.45 21.73 9.77
C GLU A 42 -4.06 20.41 10.26
N GLU A 43 -4.99 19.82 9.51
CA GLU A 43 -5.78 18.66 9.94
C GLU A 43 -5.55 17.43 9.06
N ARG A 44 -5.15 17.61 7.81
CA ARG A 44 -5.07 16.52 6.83
C ARG A 44 -3.81 16.56 6.01
N VAL A 45 -3.33 15.37 5.67
CA VAL A 45 -2.19 15.16 4.76
C VAL A 45 -2.63 14.22 3.66
N SER A 46 -2.43 14.62 2.41
CA SER A 46 -2.70 13.78 1.24
C SER A 46 -1.40 13.49 0.53
N VAL A 47 -1.19 12.22 0.17
CA VAL A 47 0.03 11.74 -0.47
C VAL A 47 -0.32 10.91 -1.69
N THR A 48 0.41 11.13 -2.79
CA THR A 48 0.40 10.23 -3.93
C THR A 48 1.80 9.74 -4.21
N GLY A 49 1.91 8.52 -4.68
CA GLY A 49 3.22 7.96 -4.98
C GLY A 49 3.16 6.58 -5.61
N LYS A 50 4.29 5.92 -5.60
CA LYS A 50 4.45 4.56 -6.14
C LYS A 50 5.25 3.69 -5.20
N MET A 51 4.87 2.42 -5.18
CA MET A 51 5.68 1.35 -4.59
C MET A 51 6.23 0.53 -5.74
N THR A 52 7.52 0.23 -5.72
CA THR A 52 8.17 -0.59 -6.75
C THR A 52 8.98 -1.70 -6.10
N GLY A 53 9.08 -2.83 -6.77
CA GLY A 53 9.85 -3.94 -6.27
C GLY A 53 9.85 -5.14 -7.19
N THR A 54 10.65 -6.14 -6.83
CA THR A 54 10.73 -7.41 -7.53
C THR A 54 10.01 -8.47 -6.70
N ASN A 55 9.08 -9.19 -7.33
CA ASN A 55 8.27 -10.20 -6.67
C ASN A 55 9.08 -11.48 -6.42
N ARG A 56 9.68 -11.57 -5.25
CA ARG A 56 10.52 -12.72 -4.83
C ARG A 56 9.90 -13.54 -3.72
N GLY A 57 8.77 -13.13 -3.17
CA GLY A 57 8.03 -13.85 -2.14
C GLY A 57 6.58 -14.06 -2.55
N THR A 58 5.88 -14.92 -1.82
CA THR A 58 4.46 -15.19 -2.05
C THR A 58 3.64 -13.91 -1.89
N LEU A 59 2.74 -13.66 -2.85
CA LEU A 59 1.84 -12.53 -2.82
C LEU A 59 0.40 -13.03 -2.91
N MET A 60 -0.38 -12.80 -1.83
CA MET A 60 -1.80 -13.18 -1.78
C MET A 60 -2.04 -14.64 -2.21
N GLY A 61 -1.20 -15.55 -1.74
CA GLY A 61 -1.29 -16.97 -2.07
C GLY A 61 -0.66 -17.38 -3.40
N ALA A 62 -0.24 -16.43 -4.25
CA ALA A 62 0.43 -16.74 -5.49
C ALA A 62 1.94 -16.90 -5.30
N PRO A 63 2.57 -17.90 -5.96
CA PRO A 63 4.02 -18.07 -5.92
C PRO A 63 4.74 -16.86 -6.50
N PRO A 64 5.99 -16.60 -6.10
CA PRO A 64 6.76 -15.48 -6.64
C PRO A 64 6.98 -15.62 -8.15
N THR A 65 6.84 -14.51 -8.87
CA THR A 65 7.01 -14.46 -10.34
C THR A 65 8.41 -14.08 -10.78
N GLY A 66 9.18 -13.46 -9.90
CA GLY A 66 10.48 -12.87 -10.24
C GLY A 66 10.39 -11.60 -11.07
N LYS A 67 9.19 -11.11 -11.35
CA LYS A 67 8.98 -9.91 -12.15
C LYS A 67 8.99 -8.65 -11.30
N THR A 68 9.41 -7.55 -11.91
CA THR A 68 9.35 -6.23 -11.29
C THR A 68 8.00 -5.59 -11.58
N ALA A 69 7.43 -4.92 -10.59
CA ALA A 69 6.17 -4.23 -10.74
C ALA A 69 6.17 -2.92 -9.96
N SER A 70 5.27 -2.03 -10.35
CA SER A 70 4.98 -0.82 -9.60
C SER A 70 3.50 -0.75 -9.26
N CYS A 71 3.19 -0.15 -8.11
CA CYS A 71 1.82 0.03 -7.64
C CYS A 71 1.62 1.48 -7.26
N ALA A 72 0.74 2.18 -7.97
CA ALA A 72 0.38 3.53 -7.61
C ALA A 72 -0.48 3.52 -6.34
N TYR A 73 -0.31 4.51 -5.49
CA TYR A 73 -1.12 4.64 -4.29
C TYR A 73 -1.50 6.09 -4.03
N MET A 74 -2.61 6.28 -3.33
CA MET A 74 -3.09 7.57 -2.86
C MET A 74 -3.58 7.37 -1.43
N ASP A 75 -3.02 8.15 -0.50
CA ASP A 75 -3.39 8.08 0.90
C ASP A 75 -3.82 9.46 1.39
N MET A 76 -4.79 9.48 2.30
CA MET A 76 -5.13 10.68 3.05
C MET A 76 -5.18 10.33 4.54
N TYR A 77 -4.57 11.18 5.35
CA TYR A 77 -4.50 11.02 6.80
C TYR A 77 -5.17 12.20 7.48
N ALA A 78 -6.01 11.92 8.49
CA ALA A 78 -6.51 12.94 9.41
C ALA A 78 -5.63 12.92 10.66
N ILE A 79 -5.17 14.10 11.06
CA ILE A 79 -4.26 14.27 12.18
C ILE A 79 -5.03 14.88 13.37
N ALA A 80 -4.89 14.27 14.54
CA ALA A 80 -5.45 14.80 15.78
C ALA A 80 -4.44 14.58 16.90
N ASN A 81 -4.20 15.61 17.71
CA ASN A 81 -3.26 15.57 18.84
C ASN A 81 -1.86 15.07 18.45
N GLY A 82 -1.38 15.49 17.26
CA GLY A 82 -0.07 15.08 16.77
C GLY A 82 0.04 13.65 16.32
N GLN A 83 -1.08 12.95 16.16
CA GLN A 83 -1.13 11.55 15.76
C GLN A 83 -2.05 11.35 14.57
N ILE A 84 -1.80 10.29 13.79
CA ILE A 84 -2.73 9.87 12.74
C ILE A 84 -3.96 9.27 13.40
N ALA A 85 -5.11 9.93 13.26
CA ALA A 85 -6.38 9.47 13.82
C ALA A 85 -7.17 8.63 12.83
N GLU A 86 -7.11 8.97 11.55
CA GLU A 86 -7.86 8.28 10.50
C GLU A 86 -7.00 8.18 9.24
N VAL A 87 -7.22 7.12 8.45
CA VAL A 87 -6.57 6.94 7.15
C VAL A 87 -7.58 6.46 6.12
N TRP A 88 -7.45 7.01 4.92
CA TRP A 88 -8.09 6.52 3.69
C TRP A 88 -6.95 6.22 2.72
N HIS A 89 -6.94 5.01 2.16
CA HIS A 89 -5.88 4.64 1.23
C HIS A 89 -6.41 3.81 0.07
N VAL A 90 -5.85 4.01 -1.10
CA VAL A 90 -6.16 3.27 -2.31
C VAL A 90 -4.86 2.90 -2.99
N GLU A 91 -4.72 1.64 -3.36
CA GLU A 91 -3.58 1.12 -4.11
C GLU A 91 -4.08 0.48 -5.40
N ASP A 92 -3.37 0.69 -6.51
CA ASP A 92 -3.69 0.05 -7.79
C ASP A 92 -3.17 -1.39 -7.82
N LEU A 93 -3.79 -2.25 -7.01
CA LEU A 93 -3.40 -3.66 -6.92
C LEU A 93 -3.64 -4.40 -8.23
N ALA A 94 -4.74 -4.09 -8.94
CA ALA A 94 -5.04 -4.72 -10.22
C ALA A 94 -3.95 -4.43 -11.25
N GLY A 95 -3.47 -3.19 -11.34
CA GLY A 95 -2.37 -2.81 -12.22
C GLY A 95 -1.08 -3.54 -11.88
N MET A 96 -0.76 -3.65 -10.60
CA MET A 96 0.40 -4.40 -10.12
C MET A 96 0.28 -5.89 -10.50
N MET A 97 -0.87 -6.50 -10.25
CA MET A 97 -1.10 -7.91 -10.56
C MET A 97 -0.98 -8.20 -12.05
N ARG A 98 -1.44 -7.28 -12.92
CA ARG A 98 -1.26 -7.42 -14.37
C ARG A 98 0.21 -7.39 -14.77
N GLN A 99 0.98 -6.51 -14.18
CA GLN A 99 2.44 -6.42 -14.43
C GLN A 99 3.15 -7.71 -14.03
N LEU A 100 2.68 -8.37 -12.98
CA LEU A 100 3.24 -9.65 -12.53
C LEU A 100 2.73 -10.85 -13.34
N GLY A 101 1.76 -10.64 -14.24
CA GLY A 101 1.17 -11.72 -15.01
C GLY A 101 0.16 -12.56 -14.23
N LEU A 102 -0.35 -12.04 -13.10
CA LEU A 102 -1.30 -12.74 -12.24
C LEU A 102 -2.76 -12.44 -12.58
N LEU A 103 -3.00 -11.44 -13.43
CA LEU A 103 -4.32 -11.09 -13.96
C LEU A 103 -4.22 -10.91 -15.47
N PRO A 104 -5.33 -11.15 -16.22
CA PRO A 104 -5.37 -10.85 -17.65
C PRO A 104 -5.05 -9.39 -17.93
N SER A 105 -4.30 -9.14 -19.00
CA SER A 105 -3.93 -7.78 -19.43
C SER A 105 -5.07 -7.11 -20.21
#